data_9f82854a3eea9ec7789913481ae174bc
#
_entry.id   9f82854a3eea9ec7789913481ae174bc
#
_cell.length_a   1.000
_cell.length_b   1.000
_cell.length_c   1.000
_cell.angle_alpha   90.00
_cell.angle_beta   90.00
_cell.angle_gamma   90.00
#
_symmetry.space_group_name_H-M   'P 1'
#
loop_
_entity.id
_entity.type
_entity.pdbx_description
1 polymer ?
#
loop_
_entity_poly.entity_id
_entity_poly.type
_entity_poly.pdbx_seq_one_letter_code
_entity_poly.pdbx_strand_id
1 'polypeptide(L)'
;MRTMDNATLFAIIFVIAGASTLQFYKGRKLNLQLMQHYLRSIEEVVKPEDKDYVWLGGYIGFRAVYKVNRDNLRKFEYTLTLLPRHSLLYFPIALLTSRHDKIYFVIRPFAEIKREAHLIQKGYYRLKPNIENEEFLQRETIEIAGREYEALYEKKRDMVKLKKLVESLSKPHNVKHVSLTPKTNVFYVLMKPEPETIEKDVEKLVRFTNEKLRESPFSS
;
A
#
# COMPACT_ATOMS: atom_id res chain seq x y z
N MET A 1 41.73 27.20 -9.96
CA MET A 1 40.33 26.83 -10.32
C MET A 1 40.05 27.35 -11.71
N ARG A 2 39.88 26.51 -12.74
CA ARG A 2 39.46 26.96 -14.06
C ARG A 2 38.02 27.47 -13.95
N THR A 3 37.80 28.74 -14.16
CA THR A 3 36.46 29.33 -14.32
C THR A 3 35.82 28.70 -15.54
N MET A 4 34.65 28.11 -15.40
CA MET A 4 33.90 27.59 -16.54
C MET A 4 33.56 28.73 -17.48
N ASP A 5 33.81 28.52 -18.76
CA ASP A 5 33.42 29.45 -19.81
C ASP A 5 31.88 29.56 -19.90
N ASN A 6 31.37 30.75 -20.12
CA ASN A 6 29.93 31.03 -20.22
C ASN A 6 29.24 30.14 -21.26
N ALA A 7 29.89 29.87 -22.41
CA ALA A 7 29.37 28.99 -23.44
C ALA A 7 29.16 27.53 -22.91
N THR A 8 30.12 27.02 -22.16
CA THR A 8 30.03 25.71 -21.51
C THR A 8 28.90 25.69 -20.49
N LEU A 9 28.73 26.74 -19.69
CA LEU A 9 27.62 26.86 -18.74
C LEU A 9 26.26 26.84 -19.42
N PHE A 10 26.09 27.61 -20.50
CA PHE A 10 24.85 27.62 -21.30
C PHE A 10 24.56 26.24 -21.91
N ALA A 11 25.58 25.57 -22.46
CA ALA A 11 25.41 24.23 -23.04
C ALA A 11 24.93 23.22 -21.98
N ILE A 12 25.49 23.22 -20.76
CA ILE A 12 25.07 22.36 -19.66
C ILE A 12 23.62 22.65 -19.28
N ILE A 13 23.25 23.91 -19.09
CA ILE A 13 21.87 24.30 -18.76
C ILE A 13 20.89 23.83 -19.84
N PHE A 14 21.23 23.99 -21.11
CA PHE A 14 20.38 23.53 -22.23
C PHE A 14 20.19 22.00 -22.22
N VAL A 15 21.25 21.22 -21.99
CA VAL A 15 21.19 19.78 -21.89
C VAL A 15 20.32 19.34 -20.71
N ILE A 16 20.51 19.96 -19.53
CA ILE A 16 19.69 19.66 -18.35
C ILE A 16 18.22 20.01 -18.58
N ALA A 17 17.91 21.13 -19.22
CA ALA A 17 16.54 21.53 -19.55
C ALA A 17 15.89 20.51 -20.50
N GLY A 18 16.59 20.11 -21.56
CA GLY A 18 16.13 19.08 -22.48
C GLY A 18 15.88 17.73 -21.80
N ALA A 19 16.84 17.28 -20.98
CA ALA A 19 16.71 16.03 -20.22
C ALA A 19 15.53 16.10 -19.24
N SER A 20 15.35 17.21 -18.53
CA SER A 20 14.22 17.41 -17.59
C SER A 20 12.88 17.37 -18.31
N THR A 21 12.78 17.98 -19.49
CA THR A 21 11.56 17.96 -20.30
C THR A 21 11.23 16.55 -20.76
N LEU A 22 12.19 15.80 -21.29
CA LEU A 22 11.99 14.42 -21.71
C LEU A 22 11.59 13.51 -20.53
N GLN A 23 12.27 13.65 -19.39
CA GLN A 23 11.95 12.92 -18.17
C GLN A 23 10.53 13.23 -17.67
N PHE A 24 10.13 14.51 -17.73
CA PHE A 24 8.79 14.92 -17.33
C PHE A 24 7.71 14.19 -18.14
N TYR A 25 7.78 14.24 -19.47
CA TYR A 25 6.77 13.59 -20.31
C TYR A 25 6.75 12.06 -20.16
N LYS A 26 7.93 11.41 -20.17
CA LYS A 26 8.02 9.95 -20.00
C LYS A 26 7.55 9.50 -18.63
N GLY A 27 8.01 10.13 -17.56
CA GLY A 27 7.66 9.78 -16.20
C GLY A 27 6.18 10.03 -15.88
N ARG A 28 5.63 11.15 -16.37
CA ARG A 28 4.19 11.45 -16.29
C ARG A 28 3.34 10.38 -16.98
N LYS A 29 3.69 10.05 -18.24
CA LYS A 29 2.96 9.04 -19.01
C LYS A 29 2.95 7.69 -18.29
N LEU A 30 4.10 7.24 -17.81
CA LEU A 30 4.21 5.98 -17.07
C LEU A 30 3.37 5.99 -15.80
N ASN A 31 3.44 7.04 -14.99
CA ASN A 31 2.64 7.12 -13.76
C ASN A 31 1.14 7.12 -14.06
N LEU A 32 0.68 7.84 -15.08
CA LEU A 32 -0.72 7.83 -15.49
C LEU A 32 -1.19 6.45 -15.97
N GLN A 33 -0.36 5.73 -16.72
CA GLN A 33 -0.65 4.36 -17.16
C GLN A 33 -0.75 3.40 -15.96
N LEU A 34 0.17 3.49 -14.99
CA LEU A 34 0.13 2.70 -13.76
C LEU A 34 -1.13 3.00 -12.95
N MET A 35 -1.48 4.28 -12.76
CA MET A 35 -2.69 4.68 -12.06
C MET A 35 -3.95 4.11 -12.70
N GLN A 36 -4.07 4.22 -14.04
CA GLN A 36 -5.21 3.68 -14.79
C GLN A 36 -5.29 2.15 -14.67
N HIS A 37 -4.15 1.47 -14.74
CA HIS A 37 -4.09 0.02 -14.60
C HIS A 37 -4.57 -0.42 -13.21
N TYR A 38 -3.99 0.13 -12.13
CA TYR A 38 -4.40 -0.21 -10.76
C TYR A 38 -5.87 0.11 -10.50
N LEU A 39 -6.35 1.25 -11.01
CA LEU A 39 -7.74 1.65 -10.86
C LEU A 39 -8.67 0.61 -11.48
N ARG A 40 -8.46 0.23 -12.75
CA ARG A 40 -9.29 -0.74 -13.46
C ARG A 40 -9.24 -2.12 -12.80
N SER A 41 -8.04 -2.64 -12.54
CA SER A 41 -7.87 -3.97 -11.92
C SER A 41 -8.55 -4.07 -10.55
N ILE A 42 -8.49 -3.02 -9.73
CA ILE A 42 -9.13 -3.04 -8.42
C ILE A 42 -10.65 -2.88 -8.56
N GLU A 43 -11.15 -2.05 -9.47
CA GLU A 43 -12.58 -1.91 -9.73
C GLU A 43 -13.22 -3.20 -10.24
N GLU A 44 -12.54 -3.92 -11.13
CA GLU A 44 -13.03 -5.20 -11.68
C GLU A 44 -13.24 -6.26 -10.60
N VAL A 45 -12.38 -6.28 -9.59
CA VAL A 45 -12.50 -7.20 -8.45
C VAL A 45 -13.55 -6.73 -7.45
N VAL A 46 -13.46 -5.46 -7.03
CA VAL A 46 -14.30 -4.92 -5.93
C VAL A 46 -15.73 -4.69 -6.39
N LYS A 47 -15.96 -4.31 -7.66
CA LYS A 47 -17.28 -4.02 -8.27
C LYS A 47 -18.13 -3.11 -7.39
N PRO A 48 -17.69 -1.87 -7.13
CA PRO A 48 -18.37 -0.96 -6.21
C PRO A 48 -19.71 -0.49 -6.74
N GLU A 49 -20.67 -0.25 -5.85
CA GLU A 49 -21.96 0.40 -6.14
C GLU A 49 -21.80 1.90 -6.36
N ASP A 50 -20.92 2.52 -5.58
CA ASP A 50 -20.62 3.95 -5.66
C ASP A 50 -19.13 4.17 -5.45
N LYS A 51 -18.57 5.17 -6.12
CA LYS A 51 -17.13 5.41 -6.15
C LYS A 51 -16.79 6.90 -6.15
N ASP A 52 -15.83 7.27 -5.33
CA ASP A 52 -15.27 8.61 -5.24
C ASP A 52 -13.75 8.59 -5.35
N TYR A 53 -13.18 9.62 -5.96
CA TYR A 53 -11.76 9.72 -6.21
C TYR A 53 -11.21 11.08 -5.78
N VAL A 54 -10.09 11.05 -5.06
CA VAL A 54 -9.35 12.24 -4.68
C VAL A 54 -7.95 12.17 -5.28
N TRP A 55 -7.65 13.12 -6.13
CA TRP A 55 -6.33 13.25 -6.74
C TRP A 55 -5.32 13.82 -5.74
N LEU A 56 -4.16 13.18 -5.61
CA LEU A 56 -3.10 13.64 -4.70
C LEU A 56 -2.14 14.67 -5.33
N GLY A 57 -2.38 15.04 -6.59
CA GLY A 57 -1.55 15.98 -7.32
C GLY A 57 -0.27 15.38 -7.90
N GLY A 58 0.49 16.19 -8.66
CA GLY A 58 1.84 15.85 -9.12
C GLY A 58 2.00 14.56 -9.91
N TYR A 59 0.94 13.98 -10.45
CA TYR A 59 0.97 12.68 -11.16
C TYR A 59 1.57 11.52 -10.32
N ILE A 60 1.43 11.60 -8.99
CA ILE A 60 2.05 10.63 -8.07
C ILE A 60 1.04 9.72 -7.37
N GLY A 61 -0.26 9.94 -7.52
CA GLY A 61 -1.22 9.05 -6.90
C GLY A 61 -2.62 9.62 -6.78
N PHE A 62 -3.48 8.78 -6.20
CA PHE A 62 -4.87 9.11 -5.90
C PHE A 62 -5.36 8.26 -4.72
N ARG A 63 -6.43 8.70 -4.11
CA ARG A 63 -7.23 7.92 -3.17
C ARG A 63 -8.56 7.58 -3.82
N ALA A 64 -8.97 6.33 -3.74
CA ALA A 64 -10.28 5.87 -4.13
C ALA A 64 -11.07 5.41 -2.92
N VAL A 65 -12.36 5.69 -2.93
CA VAL A 65 -13.31 5.34 -1.88
C VAL A 65 -14.50 4.64 -2.54
N TYR A 66 -14.67 3.36 -2.25
CA TYR A 66 -15.69 2.50 -2.83
C TYR A 66 -16.72 2.09 -1.78
N LYS A 67 -17.99 2.35 -2.04
CA LYS A 67 -19.10 1.73 -1.33
C LYS A 67 -19.44 0.42 -2.04
N VAL A 68 -19.43 -0.68 -1.31
CA VAL A 68 -19.64 -2.01 -1.88
C VAL A 68 -20.93 -2.61 -1.42
N ASN A 69 -21.25 -2.52 -0.12
CA ASN A 69 -22.48 -3.00 0.53
C ASN A 69 -22.89 -4.44 0.16
N ARG A 70 -21.91 -5.30 -0.09
CA ARG A 70 -22.14 -6.68 -0.51
C ARG A 70 -21.34 -7.64 0.37
N ASP A 71 -21.93 -8.80 0.69
CA ASP A 71 -21.36 -9.83 1.56
C ASP A 71 -20.94 -9.24 2.92
N ASN A 72 -19.68 -9.36 3.31
CA ASN A 72 -19.15 -8.73 4.53
C ASN A 72 -18.36 -7.44 4.24
N LEU A 73 -18.41 -6.92 3.02
CA LEU A 73 -17.65 -5.76 2.60
C LEU A 73 -18.55 -4.52 2.49
N ARG A 74 -18.45 -3.62 3.48
CA ARG A 74 -19.18 -2.36 3.52
C ARG A 74 -18.51 -1.28 2.67
N LYS A 75 -17.20 -1.08 2.90
CA LYS A 75 -16.41 -0.02 2.24
C LYS A 75 -15.00 -0.52 1.95
N PHE A 76 -14.50 -0.18 0.77
CA PHE A 76 -13.15 -0.49 0.33
C PHE A 76 -12.46 0.81 -0.09
N GLU A 77 -11.49 1.25 0.68
CA GLU A 77 -10.71 2.44 0.38
C GLU A 77 -9.28 2.03 0.05
N TYR A 78 -8.67 2.72 -0.90
CA TYR A 78 -7.24 2.58 -1.11
C TYR A 78 -6.60 3.89 -1.54
N THR A 79 -5.33 4.04 -1.20
CA THR A 79 -4.49 5.15 -1.62
C THR A 79 -3.29 4.59 -2.34
N LEU A 80 -3.13 4.95 -3.61
CA LEU A 80 -1.96 4.64 -4.40
C LEU A 80 -1.01 5.84 -4.36
N THR A 81 0.27 5.59 -4.05
CA THR A 81 1.33 6.61 -4.11
C THR A 81 2.49 6.06 -4.93
N LEU A 82 2.76 6.70 -6.06
CA LEU A 82 3.83 6.35 -6.98
C LEU A 82 5.05 7.24 -6.76
N LEU A 83 6.22 6.73 -7.12
CA LEU A 83 7.43 7.54 -7.18
C LEU A 83 7.28 8.68 -8.20
N PRO A 84 7.85 9.86 -7.95
CA PRO A 84 7.73 11.05 -8.83
C PRO A 84 8.63 10.93 -10.07
N ARG A 85 8.36 9.94 -10.92
CA ARG A 85 9.17 9.60 -12.11
C ARG A 85 9.31 10.72 -13.12
N HIS A 86 8.39 11.69 -13.07
CA HIS A 86 8.39 12.87 -13.93
C HIS A 86 9.37 13.97 -13.50
N SER A 87 9.95 13.88 -12.30
CA SER A 87 10.88 14.89 -11.78
C SER A 87 12.32 14.39 -11.84
N LEU A 88 13.15 14.97 -12.71
CA LEU A 88 14.55 14.58 -12.86
C LEU A 88 15.35 14.70 -11.57
N LEU A 89 15.13 15.77 -10.81
CA LEU A 89 15.89 16.05 -9.58
C LEU A 89 15.31 15.32 -8.36
N TYR A 90 13.98 15.22 -8.27
CA TYR A 90 13.33 14.63 -7.09
C TYR A 90 13.23 13.11 -7.16
N PHE A 91 13.19 12.51 -8.34
CA PHE A 91 13.09 11.06 -8.50
C PHE A 91 14.24 10.28 -7.83
N PRO A 92 15.53 10.66 -8.01
CA PRO A 92 16.62 10.00 -7.28
C PRO A 92 16.50 10.12 -5.75
N ILE A 93 16.08 11.29 -5.25
CA ILE A 93 15.84 11.51 -3.82
C ILE A 93 14.70 10.62 -3.32
N ALA A 94 13.63 10.51 -4.10
CA ALA A 94 12.49 9.66 -3.77
C ALA A 94 12.86 8.16 -3.74
N LEU A 95 13.77 7.70 -4.61
CA LEU A 95 14.30 6.33 -4.58
C LEU A 95 15.05 6.02 -3.28
N LEU A 96 15.77 7.00 -2.74
CA LEU A 96 16.51 6.84 -1.49
C LEU A 96 15.60 6.92 -0.24
N THR A 97 14.55 7.74 -0.30
CA THR A 97 13.66 8.03 0.84
C THR A 97 12.42 7.13 0.87
N SER A 98 11.69 7.08 -0.22
CA SER A 98 10.44 6.30 -0.35
C SER A 98 10.69 4.88 -0.84
N ARG A 99 11.78 4.62 -1.55
CA ARG A 99 12.29 3.35 -2.07
C ARG A 99 11.41 2.71 -3.17
N HIS A 100 10.09 2.78 -3.07
CA HIS A 100 9.15 2.12 -3.99
C HIS A 100 7.77 2.77 -3.97
N ASP A 101 6.95 2.44 -4.97
CA ASP A 101 5.53 2.73 -5.00
C ASP A 101 4.84 2.06 -3.80
N LYS A 102 3.73 2.64 -3.33
CA LYS A 102 2.98 2.15 -2.16
C LYS A 102 1.49 2.13 -2.46
N ILE A 103 0.84 1.10 -1.97
CA ILE A 103 -0.62 1.06 -1.91
C ILE A 103 -1.07 0.76 -0.49
N TYR A 104 -2.06 1.51 -0.03
CA TYR A 104 -2.65 1.41 1.30
C TYR A 104 -4.10 1.00 1.12
N PHE A 105 -4.50 -0.15 1.62
CA PHE A 105 -5.89 -0.58 1.66
C PHE A 105 -6.46 -0.36 3.04
N VAL A 106 -7.64 0.24 3.11
CA VAL A 106 -8.45 0.43 4.32
C VAL A 106 -9.81 -0.19 4.05
N ILE A 107 -10.00 -1.41 4.55
CA ILE A 107 -11.17 -2.22 4.28
C ILE A 107 -12.06 -2.23 5.51
N ARG A 108 -13.34 -1.89 5.34
CA ARG A 108 -14.31 -1.85 6.43
C ARG A 108 -15.36 -2.95 6.23
N PRO A 109 -15.29 -4.04 7.01
CA PRO A 109 -16.31 -5.08 6.99
C PRO A 109 -17.62 -4.60 7.63
N PHE A 110 -18.72 -5.33 7.38
CA PHE A 110 -19.93 -5.22 8.18
C PHE A 110 -19.76 -5.87 9.54
N ALA A 111 -19.14 -7.05 9.57
CA ALA A 111 -18.82 -7.72 10.82
C ALA A 111 -17.84 -6.93 11.67
N GLU A 112 -18.03 -6.92 12.96
CA GLU A 112 -17.18 -6.24 13.92
C GLU A 112 -15.84 -6.98 14.08
N ILE A 113 -14.74 -6.24 13.92
CA ILE A 113 -13.40 -6.71 14.29
C ILE A 113 -13.27 -6.59 15.81
N LYS A 114 -13.17 -7.73 16.50
CA LYS A 114 -13.23 -7.77 17.97
C LYS A 114 -11.88 -7.72 18.66
N ARG A 115 -10.79 -8.01 17.94
CA ARG A 115 -9.45 -8.12 18.51
C ARG A 115 -8.41 -7.48 17.62
N GLU A 116 -7.43 -6.90 18.28
CA GLU A 116 -6.31 -6.24 17.64
C GLU A 116 -5.23 -7.25 17.24
N ALA A 117 -4.71 -7.09 16.01
CA ALA A 117 -3.58 -7.85 15.52
C ALA A 117 -2.83 -7.07 14.44
N HIS A 118 -1.50 -7.10 14.50
CA HIS A 118 -0.61 -6.44 13.53
C HIS A 118 0.50 -7.38 13.11
N LEU A 119 0.85 -7.34 11.82
CA LEU A 119 2.09 -7.89 11.28
C LEU A 119 2.84 -6.75 10.59
N ILE A 120 3.97 -6.36 11.13
CA ILE A 120 4.78 -5.23 10.68
C ILE A 120 6.14 -5.74 10.24
N GLN A 121 6.51 -5.52 8.98
CA GLN A 121 7.83 -5.89 8.49
C GLN A 121 8.91 -5.11 9.25
N LYS A 122 9.85 -5.81 9.89
CA LYS A 122 10.96 -5.18 10.63
C LYS A 122 11.79 -4.28 9.72
N GLY A 123 12.19 -3.13 10.25
CA GLY A 123 13.01 -2.16 9.54
C GLY A 123 12.31 -1.39 8.42
N TYR A 124 11.00 -1.58 8.23
CA TYR A 124 10.25 -0.81 7.24
C TYR A 124 10.00 0.63 7.68
N TYR A 125 9.47 0.80 8.88
CA TYR A 125 9.23 2.12 9.44
C TYR A 125 10.51 2.69 10.07
N ARG A 126 10.83 3.95 9.77
CA ARG A 126 11.91 4.70 10.47
C ARG A 126 11.49 5.09 11.89
N LEU A 127 10.23 5.52 12.03
CA LEU A 127 9.57 5.76 13.31
C LEU A 127 8.48 4.72 13.45
N LYS A 128 8.44 4.04 14.59
CA LYS A 128 7.44 3.01 14.86
C LYS A 128 6.03 3.61 14.75
N PRO A 129 5.08 2.97 14.07
CA PRO A 129 3.70 3.44 14.05
C PRO A 129 3.15 3.43 15.48
N ASN A 130 2.38 4.47 15.82
CA ASN A 130 1.71 4.52 17.10
C ASN A 130 0.55 3.52 17.11
N ILE A 131 0.68 2.45 17.88
CA ILE A 131 -0.36 1.43 18.11
C ILE A 131 -0.93 1.69 19.47
N GLU A 132 -2.23 1.99 19.53
CA GLU A 132 -2.91 2.18 20.81
C GLU A 132 -2.89 0.86 21.60
N ASN A 133 -2.68 0.96 22.92
CA ASN A 133 -2.66 -0.18 23.82
C ASN A 133 -1.61 -1.27 23.47
N GLU A 134 -0.53 -0.91 22.77
CA GLU A 134 0.55 -1.84 22.40
C GLU A 134 1.08 -2.65 23.61
N GLU A 135 1.07 -2.06 24.79
CA GLU A 135 1.51 -2.69 26.05
C GLU A 135 0.68 -3.90 26.47
N PHE A 136 -0.58 -4.02 26.01
CA PHE A 136 -1.47 -5.16 26.27
C PHE A 136 -1.40 -6.24 25.18
N LEU A 137 -0.68 -6.00 24.10
CA LEU A 137 -0.54 -6.96 23.01
C LEU A 137 0.64 -7.91 23.25
N GLN A 138 0.42 -9.19 22.98
CA GLN A 138 1.51 -10.15 22.91
C GLN A 138 2.39 -9.83 21.72
N ARG A 139 3.70 -10.02 21.87
CA ARG A 139 4.70 -9.71 20.86
C ARG A 139 5.56 -10.92 20.55
N GLU A 140 5.69 -11.24 19.27
CA GLU A 140 6.65 -12.23 18.80
C GLU A 140 7.26 -11.80 17.46
N THR A 141 8.41 -12.36 17.12
CA THR A 141 9.01 -12.22 15.80
C THR A 141 8.70 -13.46 15.00
N ILE A 142 8.15 -13.26 13.78
CA ILE A 142 7.87 -14.35 12.86
C ILE A 142 8.55 -14.09 11.52
N GLU A 143 8.83 -15.15 10.77
CA GLU A 143 9.35 -15.05 9.42
C GLU A 143 8.26 -15.39 8.41
N ILE A 144 8.18 -14.57 7.33
CA ILE A 144 7.29 -14.78 6.18
C ILE A 144 8.09 -14.50 4.90
N ALA A 145 8.24 -15.48 4.03
CA ALA A 145 8.93 -15.38 2.75
C ALA A 145 10.33 -14.71 2.84
N GLY A 146 11.14 -15.13 3.84
CA GLY A 146 12.49 -14.63 4.04
C GLY A 146 12.57 -13.21 4.62
N ARG A 147 11.48 -12.71 5.20
CA ARG A 147 11.41 -11.41 5.88
C ARG A 147 10.92 -11.57 7.30
N GLU A 148 11.56 -10.88 8.22
CA GLU A 148 11.13 -10.82 9.61
C GLU A 148 9.99 -9.81 9.78
N TYR A 149 8.97 -10.23 10.55
CA TYR A 149 7.85 -9.40 10.96
C TYR A 149 7.75 -9.36 12.48
N GLU A 150 7.49 -8.19 13.02
CA GLU A 150 7.00 -8.03 14.38
C GLU A 150 5.50 -8.30 14.38
N ALA A 151 5.08 -9.32 15.09
CA ALA A 151 3.69 -9.68 15.29
C ALA A 151 3.23 -9.16 16.64
N LEU A 152 2.17 -8.34 16.66
CA LEU A 152 1.51 -7.84 17.86
C LEU A 152 0.05 -8.31 17.82
N TYR A 153 -0.46 -8.91 18.88
CA TYR A 153 -1.81 -9.50 18.85
C TYR A 153 -2.39 -9.74 20.24
N GLU A 154 -3.72 -9.68 20.36
CA GLU A 154 -4.44 -10.13 21.56
C GLU A 154 -4.59 -11.65 21.61
N LYS A 155 -4.86 -12.30 20.48
CA LYS A 155 -5.01 -13.75 20.36
C LYS A 155 -4.19 -14.31 19.22
N LYS A 156 -3.42 -15.34 19.49
CA LYS A 156 -2.51 -16.00 18.52
C LYS A 156 -3.22 -16.46 17.24
N ARG A 157 -4.48 -16.89 17.33
CA ARG A 157 -5.24 -17.32 16.16
C ARG A 157 -5.45 -16.22 15.12
N ASP A 158 -5.62 -14.95 15.55
CA ASP A 158 -5.86 -13.83 14.64
C ASP A 158 -4.54 -13.44 13.92
N MET A 159 -3.41 -13.48 14.65
CA MET A 159 -2.09 -13.40 14.05
C MET A 159 -1.84 -14.50 13.02
N VAL A 160 -2.20 -15.76 13.33
CA VAL A 160 -2.05 -16.90 12.39
C VAL A 160 -2.92 -16.70 11.13
N LYS A 161 -4.15 -16.15 11.28
CA LYS A 161 -5.00 -15.80 10.13
C LYS A 161 -4.32 -14.74 9.24
N LEU A 162 -3.77 -13.67 9.83
CA LEU A 162 -3.05 -12.65 9.09
C LEU A 162 -1.78 -13.20 8.42
N LYS A 163 -1.02 -14.07 9.10
CA LYS A 163 0.15 -14.74 8.53
C LYS A 163 -0.23 -15.54 7.29
N LYS A 164 -1.25 -16.40 7.37
CA LYS A 164 -1.75 -17.18 6.24
C LYS A 164 -2.22 -16.31 5.09
N LEU A 165 -2.87 -15.18 5.36
CA LEU A 165 -3.24 -14.22 4.34
C LEU A 165 -2.00 -13.68 3.62
N VAL A 166 -1.00 -13.16 4.36
CA VAL A 166 0.22 -12.62 3.79
C VAL A 166 0.95 -13.68 2.95
N GLU A 167 1.10 -14.90 3.47
CA GLU A 167 1.71 -16.03 2.75
C GLU A 167 0.96 -16.40 1.46
N SER A 168 -0.36 -16.18 1.42
CA SER A 168 -1.17 -16.45 0.25
C SER A 168 -1.01 -15.44 -0.88
N LEU A 169 -0.57 -14.19 -0.57
CA LEU A 169 -0.43 -13.14 -1.57
C LEU A 169 0.65 -13.51 -2.61
N SER A 170 0.57 -12.92 -3.80
CA SER A 170 1.44 -13.27 -4.92
C SER A 170 2.92 -12.99 -4.63
N LYS A 171 3.19 -11.90 -3.90
CA LYS A 171 4.54 -11.52 -3.44
C LYS A 171 4.50 -11.16 -1.95
N PRO A 172 4.54 -12.14 -1.04
CA PRO A 172 4.40 -11.89 0.41
C PRO A 172 5.42 -10.88 0.95
N HIS A 173 6.66 -10.89 0.47
CA HIS A 173 7.73 -9.96 0.87
C HIS A 173 7.45 -8.49 0.52
N ASN A 174 6.47 -8.22 -0.36
CA ASN A 174 6.04 -6.86 -0.68
C ASN A 174 5.11 -6.27 0.39
N VAL A 175 4.50 -7.08 1.23
CA VAL A 175 3.65 -6.63 2.34
C VAL A 175 4.54 -5.98 3.40
N LYS A 176 4.15 -4.80 3.86
CA LYS A 176 4.88 -4.01 4.85
C LYS A 176 4.18 -3.95 6.19
N HIS A 177 2.86 -3.88 6.16
CA HIS A 177 2.06 -3.87 7.37
C HIS A 177 0.66 -4.40 7.07
N VAL A 178 0.18 -5.31 7.89
CA VAL A 178 -1.22 -5.78 7.88
C VAL A 178 -1.76 -5.67 9.29
N SER A 179 -2.97 -5.14 9.46
CA SER A 179 -3.58 -5.06 10.78
C SER A 179 -5.09 -5.22 10.78
N LEU A 180 -5.58 -5.68 11.90
CA LEU A 180 -6.99 -5.66 12.33
C LEU A 180 -7.10 -4.68 13.49
N THR A 181 -7.89 -3.63 13.34
CA THR A 181 -8.04 -2.58 14.35
C THR A 181 -9.51 -2.46 14.79
N PRO A 182 -9.87 -2.95 15.98
CA PRO A 182 -11.24 -2.96 16.50
C PRO A 182 -11.84 -1.57 16.60
N LYS A 183 -11.12 -0.63 17.19
CA LYS A 183 -11.60 0.74 17.48
C LYS A 183 -12.22 1.44 16.27
N THR A 184 -11.65 1.23 15.09
CA THR A 184 -12.09 1.86 13.83
C THR A 184 -12.83 0.90 12.91
N ASN A 185 -12.93 -0.37 13.30
CA ASN A 185 -13.43 -1.48 12.50
C ASN A 185 -12.75 -1.55 11.13
N VAL A 186 -11.42 -1.55 11.12
CA VAL A 186 -10.59 -1.50 9.92
C VAL A 186 -9.70 -2.73 9.80
N PHE A 187 -9.73 -3.34 8.64
CA PHE A 187 -8.70 -4.23 8.14
C PHE A 187 -7.79 -3.41 7.21
N TYR A 188 -6.53 -3.28 7.59
CA TYR A 188 -5.54 -2.45 6.90
C TYR A 188 -4.44 -3.30 6.27
N VAL A 189 -4.03 -2.94 5.06
CA VAL A 189 -2.90 -3.54 4.37
C VAL A 189 -2.06 -2.48 3.67
N LEU A 190 -0.77 -2.45 3.98
CA LEU A 190 0.24 -1.65 3.27
C LEU A 190 1.19 -2.57 2.55
N MET A 191 1.33 -2.38 1.23
CA MET A 191 2.24 -3.17 0.42
C MET A 191 2.85 -2.37 -0.72
N LYS A 192 3.96 -2.89 -1.27
CA LYS A 192 4.46 -2.46 -2.58
C LYS A 192 3.55 -3.10 -3.64
N PRO A 193 2.85 -2.31 -4.47
CA PRO A 193 1.99 -2.86 -5.51
C PRO A 193 2.82 -3.40 -6.68
N GLU A 194 2.29 -4.45 -7.32
CA GLU A 194 2.86 -5.01 -8.56
C GLU A 194 1.74 -5.09 -9.61
N PRO A 195 1.90 -4.46 -10.80
CA PRO A 195 0.84 -4.40 -11.80
C PRO A 195 0.30 -5.77 -12.21
N GLU A 196 1.19 -6.77 -12.35
CA GLU A 196 0.84 -8.09 -12.85
C GLU A 196 0.06 -8.94 -11.84
N THR A 197 0.07 -8.56 -10.56
CA THR A 197 -0.51 -9.40 -9.49
C THR A 197 -1.58 -8.70 -8.67
N ILE A 198 -1.77 -7.39 -8.84
CA ILE A 198 -2.65 -6.59 -7.99
C ILE A 198 -4.10 -7.12 -7.95
N GLU A 199 -4.63 -7.55 -9.09
CA GLU A 199 -5.96 -8.12 -9.20
C GLU A 199 -6.14 -9.35 -8.29
N LYS A 200 -5.23 -10.34 -8.44
CA LYS A 200 -5.22 -11.55 -7.62
C LYS A 200 -5.03 -11.27 -6.13
N ASP A 201 -4.20 -10.28 -5.82
CA ASP A 201 -3.94 -9.90 -4.43
C ASP A 201 -5.18 -9.23 -3.82
N VAL A 202 -5.85 -8.33 -4.54
CA VAL A 202 -7.11 -7.71 -4.09
C VAL A 202 -8.24 -8.74 -3.95
N GLU A 203 -8.36 -9.72 -4.85
CA GLU A 203 -9.31 -10.84 -4.70
C GLU A 203 -9.11 -11.58 -3.37
N LYS A 204 -7.85 -11.83 -2.99
CA LYS A 204 -7.52 -12.50 -1.72
C LYS A 204 -7.88 -11.63 -0.51
N LEU A 205 -7.65 -10.30 -0.58
CA LEU A 205 -8.06 -9.38 0.48
C LEU A 205 -9.58 -9.33 0.64
N VAL A 206 -10.33 -9.26 -0.45
CA VAL A 206 -11.80 -9.28 -0.45
C VAL A 206 -12.32 -10.60 0.10
N ARG A 207 -11.77 -11.73 -0.38
CA ARG A 207 -12.14 -13.06 0.12
C ARG A 207 -11.84 -13.22 1.61
N PHE A 208 -10.68 -12.78 2.08
CA PHE A 208 -10.35 -12.79 3.51
C PHE A 208 -11.37 -12.00 4.33
N THR A 209 -11.78 -10.82 3.85
CA THR A 209 -12.79 -9.98 4.49
C THR A 209 -14.13 -10.71 4.60
N ASN A 210 -14.55 -11.36 3.51
CA ASN A 210 -15.86 -12.01 3.44
C ASN A 210 -15.93 -13.33 4.24
N GLU A 211 -14.85 -14.11 4.22
CA GLU A 211 -14.84 -15.44 4.85
C GLU A 211 -14.29 -15.43 6.27
N LYS A 212 -13.13 -14.79 6.49
CA LYS A 212 -12.37 -14.93 7.75
C LYS A 212 -12.72 -13.86 8.79
N LEU A 213 -13.20 -12.69 8.36
CA LEU A 213 -13.67 -11.65 9.29
C LEU A 213 -15.16 -11.83 9.63
N ARG A 214 -15.91 -12.64 8.87
CA ARG A 214 -17.31 -12.96 9.15
C ARG A 214 -17.46 -14.06 10.21
N GLU A 215 -16.46 -14.93 10.40
CA GLU A 215 -16.51 -15.99 11.40
C GLU A 215 -16.66 -15.41 12.82
N SER A 216 -17.84 -15.58 13.39
CA SER A 216 -18.10 -15.26 14.80
C SER A 216 -17.15 -16.06 15.71
N PRO A 217 -16.65 -15.48 16.82
CA PRO A 217 -15.82 -16.20 17.78
C PRO A 217 -16.58 -17.29 18.58
N PHE A 218 -17.87 -17.48 18.30
CA PHE A 218 -18.76 -18.39 19.04
C PHE A 218 -19.06 -19.74 18.36
N SER A 219 -18.46 -20.01 17.19
CA SER A 219 -18.38 -21.41 16.75
C SER A 219 -17.11 -22.00 17.38
N SER A 220 -17.32 -22.56 18.57
CA SER A 220 -16.44 -23.31 19.47
C SER A 220 -15.18 -23.90 18.86
#